data_28c03be84c936eef6f4c7d0ec24fc35b
#
_entry.id   28c03be84c936eef6f4c7d0ec24fc35b
#
_cell.length_a   1.000
_cell.length_b   1.000
_cell.length_c   1.000
_cell.angle_alpha   90.00
_cell.angle_beta   90.00
_cell.angle_gamma   90.00
#
_symmetry.space_group_name_H-M   'P 1'
#
loop_
_entity.id
_entity.type
_entity.pdbx_description
1 polymer ?
#
loop_
_entity_poly.entity_id
_entity_poly.type
_entity_poly.pdbx_seq_one_letter_code
_entity_poly.pdbx_strand_id
1 'polypeptide(L)'
;MAITTQYSTEYDQANVSKSGNLETNTMHGRVRCAYFTVAQDGAGDAGSSAALVKLPAGKVRLLASQSKAYVNWTTASATLDLGWDAYSDINGTAVTADPNGIDDGVDVDTAGFQTFGSALTATGGTKLFESKEGVVIRATSADTAIADGDDLVGCLLYVVD
;
A
#
# COMPACT_ATOMS: atom_id res chain seq x y z
N MET A 1 14.47 17.70 -35.03
CA MET A 1 13.41 17.05 -34.20
C MET A 1 12.22 17.99 -34.15
N ALA A 2 11.01 17.49 -34.35
CA ALA A 2 9.79 18.29 -34.25
C ALA A 2 9.36 18.45 -32.79
N ILE A 3 8.80 19.61 -32.44
CA ILE A 3 8.16 19.84 -31.14
C ILE A 3 6.85 19.06 -31.13
N THR A 4 6.62 18.24 -30.11
CA THR A 4 5.38 17.48 -29.92
C THR A 4 4.66 17.97 -28.68
N THR A 5 3.33 18.04 -28.75
CA THR A 5 2.46 18.29 -27.60
C THR A 5 1.70 17.00 -27.28
N GLN A 6 1.79 16.55 -26.03
CA GLN A 6 1.13 15.35 -25.56
C GLN A 6 0.26 15.66 -24.35
N TYR A 7 -0.76 14.83 -24.13
CA TYR A 7 -1.65 14.87 -22.98
C TYR A 7 -1.53 13.60 -22.18
N SER A 8 -1.71 13.65 -20.86
CA SER A 8 -1.95 12.45 -20.08
C SER A 8 -3.29 11.83 -20.48
N THR A 9 -3.43 10.53 -20.25
CA THR A 9 -4.68 9.81 -20.55
C THR A 9 -5.88 10.44 -19.84
N GLU A 10 -5.71 10.82 -18.58
CA GLU A 10 -6.75 11.41 -17.75
C GLU A 10 -7.12 12.83 -18.24
N TYR A 11 -6.12 13.63 -18.62
CA TYR A 11 -6.39 14.95 -19.18
C TYR A 11 -7.13 14.86 -20.51
N ASP A 12 -6.69 13.96 -21.39
CA ASP A 12 -7.35 13.71 -22.67
C ASP A 12 -8.82 13.28 -22.47
N GLN A 13 -9.03 12.30 -21.59
CA GLN A 13 -10.36 11.79 -21.27
C GLN A 13 -11.28 12.86 -20.68
N ALA A 14 -10.78 13.69 -19.78
CA ALA A 14 -11.58 14.73 -19.11
C ALA A 14 -11.83 15.96 -19.97
N ASN A 15 -10.86 16.38 -20.79
CA ASN A 15 -10.86 17.72 -21.39
C ASN A 15 -10.82 17.74 -22.90
N VAL A 16 -10.21 16.74 -23.54
CA VAL A 16 -10.02 16.70 -25.00
C VAL A 16 -11.03 15.78 -25.66
N SER A 17 -10.90 14.48 -25.44
CA SER A 17 -11.81 13.48 -26.05
C SER A 17 -13.17 13.44 -25.39
N LYS A 18 -13.25 13.79 -24.09
CA LYS A 18 -14.48 13.72 -23.26
C LYS A 18 -15.15 12.35 -23.35
N SER A 19 -14.34 11.30 -23.47
CA SER A 19 -14.80 9.93 -23.76
C SER A 19 -15.45 9.20 -22.59
N GLY A 20 -15.60 9.88 -21.43
CA GLY A 20 -16.25 9.33 -20.23
C GLY A 20 -15.93 10.12 -18.99
N ASN A 21 -16.63 9.83 -17.90
CA ASN A 21 -16.35 10.39 -16.61
C ASN A 21 -15.18 9.65 -15.96
N LEU A 22 -14.22 10.39 -15.41
CA LEU A 22 -13.19 9.81 -14.58
C LEU A 22 -13.78 9.42 -13.22
N GLU A 23 -13.33 8.31 -12.67
CA GLU A 23 -13.70 7.90 -11.32
C GLU A 23 -13.15 8.87 -10.28
N THR A 24 -13.88 9.06 -9.18
CA THR A 24 -13.51 9.97 -8.09
C THR A 24 -12.14 9.65 -7.49
N ASN A 25 -11.77 8.36 -7.45
CA ASN A 25 -10.46 7.94 -6.97
C ASN A 25 -9.30 8.29 -7.94
N THR A 26 -9.60 8.63 -9.19
CA THR A 26 -8.62 9.06 -10.19
C THR A 26 -8.48 10.58 -10.18
N MET A 27 -9.60 11.30 -10.03
CA MET A 27 -9.61 12.77 -10.04
C MET A 27 -10.60 13.29 -9.00
N HIS A 28 -10.21 14.34 -8.28
CA HIS A 28 -11.04 15.02 -7.27
C HIS A 28 -11.40 14.19 -6.02
N GLY A 29 -10.80 13.02 -5.82
CA GLY A 29 -11.02 12.19 -4.64
C GLY A 29 -10.51 12.86 -3.36
N ARG A 30 -11.22 12.62 -2.25
CA ARG A 30 -10.77 13.06 -0.91
C ARG A 30 -9.78 12.06 -0.33
N VAL A 31 -8.57 12.51 -0.03
CA VAL A 31 -7.57 11.69 0.67
C VAL A 31 -8.02 11.45 2.11
N ARG A 32 -7.94 10.19 2.51
CA ARG A 32 -8.19 9.71 3.87
C ARG A 32 -6.91 9.09 4.43
N CYS A 33 -6.83 9.04 5.75
CA CYS A 33 -5.71 8.45 6.46
C CYS A 33 -6.19 7.35 7.41
N ALA A 34 -5.53 6.20 7.38
CA ALA A 34 -5.71 5.14 8.36
C ALA A 34 -4.41 4.99 9.14
N TYR A 35 -4.45 5.29 10.44
CA TYR A 35 -3.32 5.11 11.35
C TYR A 35 -3.25 3.67 11.82
N PHE A 36 -2.02 3.23 12.10
CA PHE A 36 -1.74 1.94 12.71
C PHE A 36 -0.57 2.06 13.68
N THR A 37 -0.62 1.22 14.69
CA THR A 37 0.47 1.03 15.66
C THR A 37 0.57 -0.45 15.93
N VAL A 38 1.75 -1.01 15.74
CA VAL A 38 2.09 -2.39 16.06
C VAL A 38 3.29 -2.36 17.00
N ALA A 39 3.16 -2.98 18.16
CA ALA A 39 4.26 -3.30 19.04
C ALA A 39 4.36 -4.82 19.09
N GLN A 40 5.53 -5.37 18.82
CA GLN A 40 5.76 -6.81 18.85
C GLN A 40 5.74 -7.28 20.31
N ASP A 41 4.86 -8.23 20.63
CA ASP A 41 4.76 -8.89 21.93
C ASP A 41 5.42 -10.27 21.86
N GLY A 42 6.56 -10.39 22.50
CA GLY A 42 7.45 -11.54 22.36
C GLY A 42 8.20 -11.58 21.02
N ALA A 43 9.28 -12.35 20.97
CA ALA A 43 10.05 -12.52 19.74
C ALA A 43 9.24 -13.31 18.69
N GLY A 44 9.23 -12.82 17.46
CA GLY A 44 8.64 -13.48 16.31
C GLY A 44 9.70 -14.01 15.34
N ASP A 45 9.49 -15.20 14.78
CA ASP A 45 10.39 -15.74 13.75
C ASP A 45 10.22 -15.02 12.41
N ALA A 46 11.14 -15.22 11.48
CA ALA A 46 11.01 -14.79 10.09
C ALA A 46 9.67 -15.27 9.48
N GLY A 47 8.99 -14.39 8.76
CA GLY A 47 7.62 -14.61 8.29
C GLY A 47 6.53 -14.17 9.28
N SER A 48 6.90 -13.67 10.47
CA SER A 48 5.94 -13.05 11.40
C SER A 48 5.29 -11.83 10.76
N SER A 49 3.99 -11.68 10.95
CA SER A 49 3.23 -10.65 10.25
C SER A 49 2.18 -9.98 11.12
N ALA A 50 1.85 -8.73 10.81
CA ALA A 50 0.82 -7.96 11.47
C ALA A 50 -0.17 -7.37 10.46
N ALA A 51 -1.47 -7.52 10.71
CA ALA A 51 -2.48 -6.78 9.98
C ALA A 51 -2.47 -5.32 10.44
N LEU A 52 -2.23 -4.40 9.51
CA LEU A 52 -2.10 -2.98 9.84
C LEU A 52 -3.46 -2.28 9.84
N VAL A 53 -4.14 -2.34 8.72
CA VAL A 53 -5.44 -1.70 8.51
C VAL A 53 -6.31 -2.56 7.61
N LYS A 54 -7.62 -2.39 7.71
CA LYS A 54 -8.57 -2.87 6.71
C LYS A 54 -9.10 -1.69 5.91
N LEU A 55 -8.74 -1.60 4.63
CA LEU A 55 -9.30 -0.63 3.71
C LEU A 55 -10.80 -0.90 3.52
N PRO A 56 -11.64 0.13 3.33
CA PRO A 56 -13.08 -0.06 3.16
C PRO A 56 -13.43 -0.85 1.90
N ALA A 57 -14.66 -1.37 1.88
CA ALA A 57 -15.26 -1.98 0.69
C ALA A 57 -15.46 -0.96 -0.42
N GLY A 58 -15.56 -1.44 -1.67
CA GLY A 58 -15.73 -0.62 -2.86
C GLY A 58 -14.43 -0.45 -3.62
N LYS A 59 -14.33 0.66 -4.36
CA LYS A 59 -13.11 1.04 -5.07
C LYS A 59 -12.27 1.96 -4.20
N VAL A 60 -11.09 1.51 -3.87
CA VAL A 60 -10.16 2.23 -3.00
C VAL A 60 -8.80 2.29 -3.66
N ARG A 61 -8.28 3.50 -3.86
CA ARG A 61 -6.91 3.71 -4.33
C ARG A 61 -6.00 4.00 -3.15
N LEU A 62 -5.12 3.05 -2.85
CA LEU A 62 -4.03 3.24 -1.90
C LEU A 62 -2.96 4.14 -2.52
N LEU A 63 -2.55 5.17 -1.79
CA LEU A 63 -1.47 6.09 -2.15
C LEU A 63 -0.20 5.65 -1.42
N ALA A 64 0.36 4.51 -1.80
CA ALA A 64 1.45 3.88 -1.07
C ALA A 64 2.68 4.78 -0.98
N SER A 65 3.10 5.41 -2.09
CA SER A 65 4.27 6.29 -2.11
C SER A 65 4.13 7.58 -1.28
N GLN A 66 2.92 7.91 -0.83
CA GLN A 66 2.65 9.03 0.08
C GLN A 66 2.38 8.56 1.51
N SER A 67 2.26 7.25 1.70
CA SER A 67 2.11 6.59 2.98
C SER A 67 3.48 6.31 3.60
N LYS A 68 3.56 6.35 4.93
CA LYS A 68 4.83 6.10 5.62
C LYS A 68 4.62 5.56 7.02
N ALA A 69 5.65 4.89 7.52
CA ALA A 69 5.75 4.49 8.90
C ALA A 69 7.14 4.75 9.48
N TYR A 70 7.19 4.94 10.78
CA TYR A 70 8.40 4.77 11.54
C TYR A 70 8.54 3.29 11.90
N VAL A 71 9.67 2.71 11.56
CA VAL A 71 10.02 1.33 11.87
C VAL A 71 11.19 1.36 12.84
N ASN A 72 11.06 0.65 13.94
CA ASN A 72 12.11 0.51 14.95
C ASN A 72 12.40 -0.99 15.17
N TRP A 73 12.84 -1.65 14.11
CA TRP A 73 13.27 -3.03 14.19
C TRP A 73 14.75 -3.10 14.49
N THR A 74 15.12 -3.96 15.44
CA THR A 74 16.48 -3.99 16.01
C THR A 74 17.31 -5.16 15.52
N THR A 75 16.69 -6.09 14.78
CA THR A 75 17.38 -7.25 14.23
C THR A 75 18.21 -6.86 13.01
N ALA A 76 19.48 -7.22 13.00
CA ALA A 76 20.37 -6.96 11.87
C ALA A 76 19.85 -7.61 10.58
N SER A 77 19.92 -6.89 9.48
CA SER A 77 19.41 -7.29 8.16
C SER A 77 17.88 -7.52 8.11
N ALA A 78 17.14 -6.85 9.01
CA ALA A 78 15.68 -6.93 9.00
C ALA A 78 15.11 -6.30 7.72
N THR A 79 14.19 -7.01 7.08
CA THR A 79 13.48 -6.55 5.90
C THR A 79 11.97 -6.59 6.13
N LEU A 80 11.28 -5.59 5.58
CA LEU A 80 9.83 -5.42 5.66
C LEU A 80 9.21 -5.65 4.28
N ASP A 81 8.27 -6.59 4.23
CA ASP A 81 7.31 -6.71 3.14
C ASP A 81 5.99 -6.03 3.53
N LEU A 82 5.38 -5.35 2.58
CA LEU A 82 4.03 -4.81 2.71
C LEU A 82 3.17 -5.32 1.57
N GLY A 83 2.00 -5.86 1.91
CA GLY A 83 1.09 -6.41 0.93
C GLY A 83 -0.34 -6.51 1.42
N TRP A 84 -1.10 -7.43 0.86
CA TRP A 84 -2.51 -7.62 1.20
C TRP A 84 -2.89 -9.08 1.37
N ASP A 85 -3.88 -9.32 2.23
CA ASP A 85 -4.52 -10.62 2.39
C ASP A 85 -5.44 -10.93 1.20
N ALA A 86 -5.76 -12.21 1.01
CA ALA A 86 -6.76 -12.62 0.01
C ALA A 86 -8.11 -11.95 0.29
N TYR A 87 -8.78 -11.52 -0.78
CA TYR A 87 -10.09 -10.89 -0.71
C TYR A 87 -10.97 -11.28 -1.90
N SER A 88 -12.25 -10.93 -1.86
CA SER A 88 -13.14 -11.04 -3.01
C SER A 88 -13.28 -9.66 -3.68
N ASP A 89 -13.13 -9.62 -5.00
CA ASP A 89 -13.39 -8.41 -5.77
C ASP A 89 -14.87 -7.99 -5.71
N ILE A 90 -15.21 -6.85 -6.28
CA ILE A 90 -16.61 -6.34 -6.30
C ILE A 90 -17.57 -7.28 -7.04
N ASN A 91 -17.08 -8.15 -7.93
CA ASN A 91 -17.87 -9.14 -8.66
C ASN A 91 -17.95 -10.48 -7.91
N GLY A 92 -17.24 -10.62 -6.81
CA GLY A 92 -17.16 -11.85 -6.03
C GLY A 92 -16.07 -12.83 -6.47
N THR A 93 -15.16 -12.41 -7.38
CA THR A 93 -14.03 -13.23 -7.80
C THR A 93 -12.95 -13.19 -6.71
N ALA A 94 -12.37 -14.35 -6.41
CA ALA A 94 -11.29 -14.42 -5.44
C ALA A 94 -10.00 -13.78 -5.99
N VAL A 95 -9.42 -12.89 -5.21
CA VAL A 95 -8.10 -12.31 -5.43
C VAL A 95 -7.15 -12.90 -4.41
N THR A 96 -6.05 -13.46 -4.85
CA THR A 96 -5.04 -14.09 -3.99
C THR A 96 -4.32 -13.04 -3.13
N ALA A 97 -3.87 -13.46 -1.96
CA ALA A 97 -2.96 -12.66 -1.15
C ALA A 97 -1.66 -12.41 -1.90
N ASP A 98 -1.08 -11.26 -1.66
CA ASP A 98 0.23 -10.88 -2.17
C ASP A 98 0.97 -10.14 -1.05
N PRO A 99 1.79 -10.83 -0.26
CA PRO A 99 2.39 -10.29 0.95
C PRO A 99 3.43 -9.20 0.69
N ASN A 100 3.99 -9.12 -0.51
CA ASN A 100 4.99 -8.15 -0.93
C ASN A 100 4.56 -7.30 -2.15
N GLY A 101 3.29 -7.29 -2.46
CA GLY A 101 2.76 -6.58 -3.64
C GLY A 101 2.73 -5.04 -3.54
N ILE A 102 3.05 -4.47 -2.37
CA ILE A 102 3.22 -3.02 -2.17
C ILE A 102 4.69 -2.69 -1.96
N ASP A 103 5.38 -3.43 -1.10
CA ASP A 103 6.81 -3.35 -0.85
C ASP A 103 7.41 -4.74 -0.73
N ASP A 104 8.59 -4.93 -1.29
CA ASP A 104 9.30 -6.19 -1.35
C ASP A 104 10.72 -6.00 -0.78
N GLY A 105 10.96 -6.54 0.41
CA GLY A 105 12.26 -6.56 1.05
C GLY A 105 12.84 -5.19 1.41
N VAL A 106 12.02 -4.25 1.88
CA VAL A 106 12.53 -2.94 2.31
C VAL A 106 13.43 -3.10 3.53
N ASP A 107 14.65 -2.59 3.43
CA ASP A 107 15.62 -2.59 4.52
C ASP A 107 15.12 -1.73 5.69
N VAL A 108 14.99 -2.34 6.86
CA VAL A 108 14.49 -1.71 8.08
C VAL A 108 15.35 -2.03 9.32
N ASP A 109 16.57 -2.52 9.10
CA ASP A 109 17.52 -2.86 10.18
C ASP A 109 18.03 -1.64 10.96
N THR A 110 17.77 -0.46 10.44
CA THR A 110 18.06 0.82 11.10
C THR A 110 16.76 1.57 11.34
N ALA A 111 16.51 1.92 12.60
CA ALA A 111 15.31 2.66 12.99
C ALA A 111 15.14 3.95 12.18
N GLY A 112 13.97 4.14 11.56
CA GLY A 112 13.74 5.29 10.71
C GLY A 112 12.37 5.33 10.05
N PHE A 113 12.12 6.41 9.30
CA PHE A 113 10.91 6.54 8.50
C PHE A 113 11.08 5.85 7.15
N GLN A 114 10.17 4.95 6.85
CA GLN A 114 10.04 4.28 5.56
C GLN A 114 8.85 4.84 4.79
N THR A 115 9.02 5.03 3.48
CA THR A 115 7.94 5.30 2.53
C THR A 115 7.61 4.03 1.77
N PHE A 116 6.36 3.83 1.43
CA PHE A 116 5.90 2.60 0.81
C PHE A 116 5.79 2.70 -0.72
N GLY A 117 5.55 1.56 -1.38
CA GLY A 117 5.24 1.50 -2.80
C GLY A 117 6.42 1.17 -3.71
N SER A 118 7.50 0.59 -3.18
CA SER A 118 8.67 0.19 -3.98
C SER A 118 8.33 -0.83 -5.08
N ALA A 119 7.40 -1.74 -4.82
CA ALA A 119 6.90 -2.71 -5.79
C ALA A 119 5.88 -2.12 -6.79
N LEU A 120 5.40 -0.89 -6.57
CA LEU A 120 4.35 -0.23 -7.36
C LEU A 120 4.87 0.82 -8.34
N THR A 121 6.09 0.69 -8.83
CA THR A 121 6.73 1.69 -9.71
C THR A 121 5.94 1.94 -10.99
N ALA A 122 5.39 0.90 -11.62
CA ALA A 122 4.60 0.99 -12.84
C ALA A 122 3.28 1.78 -12.69
N THR A 123 2.78 1.90 -11.45
CA THR A 123 1.53 2.61 -11.13
C THR A 123 1.78 3.91 -10.36
N GLY A 124 3.01 4.40 -10.37
CA GLY A 124 3.39 5.64 -9.68
C GLY A 124 3.25 5.54 -8.15
N GLY A 125 3.47 4.35 -7.58
CA GLY A 125 3.37 4.11 -6.15
C GLY A 125 1.93 4.05 -5.62
N THR A 126 0.96 3.72 -6.48
CA THR A 126 -0.44 3.58 -6.08
C THR A 126 -0.99 2.19 -6.43
N LYS A 127 -1.98 1.72 -5.68
CA LYS A 127 -2.70 0.46 -5.94
C LYS A 127 -4.19 0.67 -5.85
N LEU A 128 -4.92 0.32 -6.92
CA LEU A 128 -6.38 0.28 -6.89
C LEU A 128 -6.83 -1.10 -6.39
N PHE A 129 -7.64 -1.09 -5.35
CA PHE A 129 -8.37 -2.23 -4.85
C PHE A 129 -9.85 -2.07 -5.16
N GLU A 130 -10.46 -3.10 -5.70
CA GLU A 130 -11.89 -3.20 -5.91
C GLU A 130 -12.37 -4.40 -5.10
N SER A 131 -12.98 -4.16 -3.94
CA SER A 131 -13.30 -5.23 -3.01
C SER A 131 -14.73 -5.17 -2.50
N LYS A 132 -15.34 -6.34 -2.31
CA LYS A 132 -16.68 -6.48 -1.78
C LYS A 132 -16.75 -6.18 -0.26
N GLU A 133 -15.72 -6.54 0.49
CA GLU A 133 -15.73 -6.51 1.95
C GLU A 133 -14.56 -5.71 2.56
N GLY A 134 -13.79 -5.05 1.71
CA GLY A 134 -12.54 -4.37 2.09
C GLY A 134 -11.32 -5.29 1.98
N VAL A 135 -10.15 -4.70 2.11
CA VAL A 135 -8.86 -5.37 1.95
C VAL A 135 -7.99 -5.13 3.17
N VAL A 136 -7.47 -6.20 3.75
CA VAL A 136 -6.51 -6.10 4.85
C VAL A 136 -5.12 -5.87 4.28
N ILE A 137 -4.47 -4.80 4.72
CA ILE A 137 -3.07 -4.53 4.44
C ILE A 137 -2.24 -5.09 5.58
N ARG A 138 -1.19 -5.82 5.22
CA ARG A 138 -0.36 -6.59 6.13
C ARG A 138 1.11 -6.25 5.95
N ALA A 139 1.81 -6.12 7.08
CA ALA A 139 3.27 -6.07 7.12
C ALA A 139 3.80 -7.46 7.51
N THR A 140 4.92 -7.85 6.91
CA THR A 140 5.59 -9.13 7.19
C THR A 140 7.08 -8.89 7.34
N SER A 141 7.70 -9.48 8.37
CA SER A 141 9.15 -9.58 8.45
C SER A 141 9.61 -10.68 7.50
N ALA A 142 10.29 -10.32 6.41
CA ALA A 142 10.56 -11.27 5.35
C ALA A 142 11.69 -12.26 5.73
N ASP A 143 12.84 -11.74 6.11
CA ASP A 143 14.06 -12.53 6.17
C ASP A 143 14.56 -12.83 7.59
N THR A 144 14.12 -12.08 8.59
CA THR A 144 14.66 -12.18 9.96
C THR A 144 13.56 -12.22 11.01
N ALA A 145 13.94 -12.60 12.22
CA ALA A 145 13.09 -12.50 13.39
C ALA A 145 12.81 -11.04 13.78
N ILE A 146 11.62 -10.78 14.32
CA ILE A 146 11.29 -9.50 14.98
C ILE A 146 11.57 -9.66 16.48
N ALA A 147 12.26 -8.70 17.07
CA ALA A 147 12.52 -8.73 18.51
C ALA A 147 11.28 -8.28 19.31
N ASP A 148 11.22 -8.73 20.56
CA ASP A 148 10.21 -8.23 21.51
C ASP A 148 10.35 -6.72 21.70
N GLY A 149 9.23 -6.00 21.59
CA GLY A 149 9.19 -4.54 21.68
C GLY A 149 9.58 -3.77 20.43
N ASP A 150 9.86 -4.45 19.30
CA ASP A 150 10.03 -3.78 18.01
C ASP A 150 8.71 -3.15 17.55
N ASP A 151 8.77 -1.91 17.07
CA ASP A 151 7.62 -1.09 16.74
C ASP A 151 7.48 -0.82 15.23
N LEU A 152 6.22 -0.73 14.79
CA LEU A 152 5.85 -0.22 13.47
C LEU A 152 4.66 0.73 13.64
N VAL A 153 4.88 2.04 13.45
CA VAL A 153 3.87 3.09 13.68
C VAL A 153 3.75 4.00 12.48
N GLY A 154 2.56 4.14 11.93
CA GLY A 154 2.43 4.98 10.72
C GLY A 154 1.02 5.22 10.26
N CYS A 155 0.91 5.60 9.01
CA CYS A 155 -0.38 5.78 8.35
C CYS A 155 -0.35 5.39 6.88
N LEU A 156 -1.46 4.84 6.42
CA LEU A 156 -1.75 4.63 5.01
C LEU A 156 -2.72 5.70 4.52
N LEU A 157 -2.36 6.33 3.41
CA LEU A 157 -3.21 7.31 2.72
C LEU A 157 -3.96 6.61 1.58
N TYR A 158 -5.24 6.91 1.45
CA TYR A 158 -6.08 6.32 0.42
C TYR A 158 -7.22 7.24 0.00
N VAL A 159 -7.76 6.98 -1.19
CA VAL A 159 -8.95 7.63 -1.72
C VAL A 159 -10.03 6.57 -1.93
N VAL A 160 -11.26 6.89 -1.56
CA VAL A 160 -12.45 6.05 -1.79
C VAL A 160 -13.30 6.69 -2.88
N ASP A 161 -13.78 5.86 -3.81
CA ASP A 161 -14.74 6.27 -4.82
C ASP A 161 -16.16 6.43 -4.26
#